data_acd7286c8205a9be573a764bdd026da6
#
_entry.id   acd7286c8205a9be573a764bdd026da6
#
_cell.length_a   1.000
_cell.length_b   1.000
_cell.length_c   1.000
_cell.angle_alpha   90.00
_cell.angle_beta   90.00
_cell.angle_gamma   90.00
#
_symmetry.space_group_name_H-M   'P 1'
#
loop_
_entity.id
_entity.type
_entity.pdbx_description
1 polymer ?
#
loop_
_entity_poly.entity_id
_entity_poly.type
_entity_poly.pdbx_seq_one_letter_code
_entity_poly.pdbx_strand_id
1 'polypeptide(L)'
;IYYGDEIGMRFIENLPNKEGSMLSSGNRAGSRTPMQWDATPGAGFSTASPDKFYLPLDSFTNRPNVAAQECDSTSQLHFVRRLLKLRQEYPALACRGDIEFFQEGENAYPMVYERRNGDQRILVCINPSGREVRTVRKYTGSFKTVTPILAEGKPQGLRAYKGHLHLDVHELSIGIYQID
;
A
#
# COMPACT_ATOMS: atom_id res chain seq x y z
N ILE A 1 7.58 -1.47 -6.03
CA ILE A 1 7.52 -0.08 -5.51
C ILE A 1 8.38 0.76 -6.43
N TYR A 2 7.82 1.81 -6.99
CA TYR A 2 8.55 2.81 -7.74
C TYR A 2 9.00 3.92 -6.78
N TYR A 3 10.10 4.64 -7.08
CA TYR A 3 10.57 5.69 -6.17
C TYR A 3 9.49 6.77 -5.98
N GLY A 4 9.35 7.23 -4.75
CA GLY A 4 8.33 8.20 -4.37
C GLY A 4 7.00 7.59 -3.90
N ASP A 5 6.70 6.32 -4.25
CA ASP A 5 5.51 5.63 -3.72
C ASP A 5 5.57 5.55 -2.18
N GLU A 6 6.78 5.31 -1.64
CA GLU A 6 7.02 5.14 -0.20
C GLU A 6 6.76 6.40 0.62
N ILE A 7 6.77 7.57 -0.01
CA ILE A 7 6.45 8.85 0.65
C ILE A 7 5.15 9.47 0.12
N GLY A 8 4.46 8.81 -0.81
CA GLY A 8 3.21 9.31 -1.40
C GLY A 8 3.41 10.50 -2.32
N MET A 9 4.45 10.52 -3.15
CA MET A 9 4.61 11.54 -4.19
C MET A 9 3.42 11.55 -5.12
N ARG A 10 2.94 12.75 -5.46
CA ARG A 10 1.78 12.92 -6.33
C ARG A 10 2.18 12.77 -7.80
N PHE A 11 1.28 12.22 -8.59
CA PHE A 11 1.36 12.32 -10.04
C PHE A 11 1.08 13.76 -10.47
N ILE A 12 1.97 14.34 -11.29
CA ILE A 12 1.77 15.70 -11.84
C ILE A 12 1.18 15.58 -13.24
N GLU A 13 -0.04 16.06 -13.39
CA GLU A 13 -0.76 16.01 -14.65
C GLU A 13 -0.21 17.01 -15.68
N ASN A 14 -0.53 16.77 -16.95
CA ASN A 14 -0.28 17.67 -18.07
C ASN A 14 1.19 18.06 -18.31
N LEU A 15 2.14 17.29 -17.82
CA LEU A 15 3.53 17.52 -18.17
C LEU A 15 3.83 17.11 -19.62
N PRO A 16 4.74 17.85 -20.31
CA PRO A 16 5.14 17.48 -21.66
C PRO A 16 5.82 16.09 -21.66
N ASN A 17 5.46 15.26 -22.63
CA ASN A 17 6.14 13.99 -22.85
C ASN A 17 7.52 14.28 -23.47
N LYS A 18 8.56 14.27 -22.64
CA LYS A 18 9.96 14.43 -23.04
C LYS A 18 10.66 13.12 -23.32
N GLU A 19 10.01 12.00 -22.99
CA GLU A 19 10.56 10.67 -23.21
C GLU A 19 10.20 10.20 -24.60
N GLY A 20 11.17 9.84 -25.39
CA GLY A 20 10.99 9.21 -26.70
C GLY A 20 10.45 7.78 -26.58
N SER A 21 9.45 7.55 -25.74
CA SER A 21 8.79 6.25 -25.63
C SER A 21 8.02 5.97 -26.90
N MET A 22 8.38 4.88 -27.57
CA MET A 22 7.63 4.37 -28.73
C MET A 22 6.27 3.78 -28.33
N LEU A 23 5.99 3.63 -27.02
CA LEU A 23 4.70 3.20 -26.49
C LEU A 23 3.78 4.41 -26.42
N SER A 24 2.78 4.45 -27.28
CA SER A 24 1.75 5.50 -27.34
C SER A 24 0.82 5.54 -26.12
N SER A 25 0.95 4.61 -25.17
CA SER A 25 0.10 4.48 -24.00
C SER A 25 0.60 5.33 -22.84
N GLY A 26 0.13 6.56 -22.78
CA GLY A 26 0.18 7.39 -21.59
C GLY A 26 1.51 8.14 -21.37
N ASN A 27 1.36 9.40 -21.01
CA ASN A 27 2.47 10.23 -20.56
C ASN A 27 2.88 9.83 -19.12
N ARG A 28 4.08 9.28 -18.95
CA ARG A 28 4.62 8.87 -17.64
C ARG A 28 5.42 9.97 -16.94
N ALA A 29 5.56 11.15 -17.54
CA ALA A 29 6.37 12.23 -16.99
C ALA A 29 5.93 12.61 -15.56
N GLY A 30 4.62 12.60 -15.30
CA GLY A 30 4.08 12.97 -14.00
C GLY A 30 4.48 12.07 -12.82
N SER A 31 4.82 10.81 -13.09
CA SER A 31 5.34 9.88 -12.06
C SER A 31 6.87 9.82 -11.99
N ARG A 32 7.57 10.60 -12.83
CA ARG A 32 9.02 10.57 -12.95
C ARG A 32 9.67 11.90 -12.59
N THR A 33 8.96 12.72 -11.85
CA THR A 33 9.45 14.00 -11.33
C THR A 33 10.57 13.78 -10.30
N PRO A 34 11.40 14.79 -10.04
CA PRO A 34 12.50 14.66 -9.09
C PRO A 34 12.04 14.17 -7.72
N MET A 35 12.82 13.23 -7.14
CA MET A 35 12.58 12.72 -5.79
C MET A 35 12.60 13.86 -4.77
N GLN A 36 11.67 13.84 -3.82
CA GLN A 36 11.50 14.87 -2.81
C GLN A 36 12.17 14.44 -1.49
N TRP A 37 13.45 14.79 -1.33
CA TRP A 37 14.25 14.42 -0.16
C TRP A 37 14.00 15.33 1.03
N ASP A 38 13.82 16.64 0.79
CA ASP A 38 13.64 17.65 1.82
C ASP A 38 12.74 18.81 1.37
N ALA A 39 12.59 19.83 2.23
CA ALA A 39 11.77 21.02 1.98
C ALA A 39 12.51 22.14 1.25
N THR A 40 13.79 21.98 0.87
CA THR A 40 14.55 23.00 0.15
C THR A 40 13.94 23.30 -1.23
N PRO A 41 14.26 24.44 -1.85
CA PRO A 41 13.77 24.78 -3.20
C PRO A 41 14.04 23.68 -4.24
N GLY A 42 15.23 23.05 -4.17
CA GLY A 42 15.61 21.92 -5.03
C GLY A 42 15.17 20.56 -4.51
N ALA A 43 14.39 20.52 -3.43
CA ALA A 43 13.92 19.31 -2.75
C ALA A 43 15.04 18.31 -2.34
N GLY A 44 16.26 18.79 -2.08
CA GLY A 44 17.43 17.93 -1.84
C GLY A 44 17.84 17.09 -3.06
N PHE A 45 17.13 17.20 -4.19
CA PHE A 45 17.41 16.48 -5.42
C PHE A 45 18.61 17.09 -6.18
N SER A 46 18.69 18.41 -6.24
CA SER A 46 19.75 19.13 -6.93
C SER A 46 19.98 20.51 -6.34
N THR A 47 21.21 21.01 -6.45
CA THR A 47 21.56 22.39 -6.14
C THR A 47 21.32 23.37 -7.30
N ALA A 48 20.96 22.84 -8.49
CA ALA A 48 20.56 23.66 -9.62
C ALA A 48 19.25 24.40 -9.35
N SER A 49 19.01 25.52 -10.03
CA SER A 49 17.72 26.21 -9.96
C SER A 49 16.61 25.29 -10.51
N PRO A 50 15.44 25.17 -9.83
CA PRO A 50 14.36 24.26 -10.22
C PRO A 50 13.83 24.45 -11.65
N ASP A 51 13.95 25.65 -12.22
CA ASP A 51 13.58 25.96 -13.60
C ASP A 51 14.46 25.22 -14.65
N LYS A 52 15.64 24.74 -14.23
CA LYS A 52 16.56 23.96 -15.05
C LYS A 52 16.38 22.46 -14.94
N PHE A 53 15.44 21.99 -14.13
CA PHE A 53 15.19 20.56 -14.01
C PHE A 53 14.55 20.01 -15.28
N TYR A 54 14.92 18.78 -15.63
CA TYR A 54 14.34 18.08 -16.79
C TYR A 54 12.83 17.94 -16.69
N LEU A 55 12.32 17.57 -15.52
CA LEU A 55 10.91 17.61 -15.15
C LEU A 55 10.74 18.47 -13.90
N PRO A 56 9.63 19.20 -13.76
CA PRO A 56 9.43 20.10 -12.63
C PRO A 56 9.24 19.33 -11.31
N LEU A 57 9.54 20.02 -10.22
CA LEU A 57 9.11 19.60 -8.90
C LEU A 57 7.60 19.81 -8.73
N ASP A 58 7.00 19.04 -7.82
CA ASP A 58 5.64 19.32 -7.35
C ASP A 58 5.58 20.73 -6.74
N SER A 59 4.71 21.56 -7.29
CA SER A 59 4.52 22.96 -6.86
C SER A 59 3.72 23.10 -5.57
N PHE A 60 3.20 22.00 -5.04
CA PHE A 60 2.38 22.01 -3.83
C PHE A 60 3.23 22.37 -2.59
N THR A 61 2.76 23.32 -1.79
CA THR A 61 3.50 23.85 -0.65
C THR A 61 3.83 22.77 0.39
N ASN A 62 2.88 21.85 0.62
CA ASN A 62 3.00 20.74 1.56
C ASN A 62 3.33 19.41 0.84
N ARG A 63 4.15 19.47 -0.21
CA ARG A 63 4.58 18.25 -0.90
C ARG A 63 5.27 17.28 0.07
N PRO A 64 4.98 15.98 -0.03
CA PRO A 64 5.64 15.00 0.83
C PRO A 64 7.15 14.99 0.59
N ASN A 65 7.93 14.79 1.64
CA ASN A 65 9.37 14.63 1.50
C ASN A 65 9.93 13.67 2.56
N VAL A 66 11.07 13.07 2.26
CA VAL A 66 11.70 12.07 3.11
C VAL A 66 12.06 12.65 4.48
N ALA A 67 12.69 13.82 4.54
CA ALA A 67 13.17 14.40 5.80
C ALA A 67 12.02 14.64 6.80
N ALA A 68 10.90 15.16 6.33
CA ALA A 68 9.73 15.37 7.18
C ALA A 68 9.14 14.03 7.66
N GLN A 69 9.06 13.04 6.77
CA GLN A 69 8.49 11.73 7.10
C GLN A 69 9.40 10.86 7.98
N GLU A 70 10.72 11.04 7.94
CA GLU A 70 11.65 10.42 8.89
C GLU A 70 11.37 10.85 10.34
N CYS A 71 10.95 12.09 10.52
CA CYS A 71 10.65 12.64 11.85
C CYS A 71 9.23 12.26 12.36
N ASP A 72 8.38 11.66 11.52
CA ASP A 72 7.02 11.26 11.86
C ASP A 72 6.86 9.74 11.82
N SER A 73 6.81 9.11 12.98
CA SER A 73 6.66 7.64 13.11
C SER A 73 5.34 7.10 12.53
N THR A 74 4.35 7.97 12.29
CA THR A 74 3.05 7.61 11.69
C THR A 74 3.02 7.83 10.18
N SER A 75 4.10 8.34 9.59
CA SER A 75 4.20 8.65 8.17
C SER A 75 4.05 7.41 7.26
N GLN A 76 3.72 7.67 6.00
CA GLN A 76 3.67 6.63 4.97
C GLN A 76 5.02 5.93 4.79
N LEU A 77 6.13 6.64 4.88
CA LEU A 77 7.48 6.06 4.81
C LEU A 77 7.69 5.00 5.89
N HIS A 78 7.35 5.30 7.14
CA HIS A 78 7.44 4.34 8.23
C HIS A 78 6.45 3.19 8.08
N PHE A 79 5.25 3.45 7.56
CA PHE A 79 4.28 2.39 7.27
C PHE A 79 4.82 1.41 6.21
N VAL A 80 5.37 1.92 5.11
CA VAL A 80 6.00 1.07 4.07
C VAL A 80 7.17 0.26 4.63
N ARG A 81 8.01 0.86 5.47
CA ARG A 81 9.10 0.15 6.17
C ARG A 81 8.58 -1.00 7.03
N ARG A 82 7.50 -0.78 7.79
CA ARG A 82 6.85 -1.86 8.56
C ARG A 82 6.38 -3.00 7.66
N LEU A 83 5.74 -2.69 6.53
CA LEU A 83 5.30 -3.71 5.56
C LEU A 83 6.47 -4.50 4.96
N LEU A 84 7.57 -3.82 4.61
CA LEU A 84 8.76 -4.49 4.08
C LEU A 84 9.41 -5.40 5.14
N LYS A 85 9.46 -4.95 6.39
CA LYS A 85 9.96 -5.76 7.51
C LYS A 85 9.10 -7.01 7.71
N LEU A 86 7.77 -6.90 7.69
CA LEU A 86 6.87 -8.06 7.78
C LEU A 86 7.13 -9.08 6.66
N ARG A 87 7.41 -8.63 5.44
CA ARG A 87 7.77 -9.53 4.33
C ARG A 87 9.07 -10.29 4.56
N GLN A 88 9.98 -9.78 5.38
CA GLN A 88 11.22 -10.45 5.75
C GLN A 88 11.01 -11.43 6.92
N GLU A 89 10.16 -11.05 7.88
CA GLU A 89 9.90 -11.81 9.10
C GLU A 89 8.92 -12.97 8.90
N TYR A 90 7.97 -12.82 7.96
CA TYR A 90 6.92 -13.80 7.71
C TYR A 90 7.09 -14.48 6.35
N PRO A 91 7.60 -15.73 6.29
CA PRO A 91 7.79 -16.47 5.03
C PRO A 91 6.53 -16.55 4.16
N ALA A 92 5.34 -16.62 4.75
CA ALA A 92 4.08 -16.61 4.01
C ALA A 92 3.86 -15.29 3.22
N LEU A 93 4.38 -14.16 3.67
CA LEU A 93 4.31 -12.86 2.96
C LEU A 93 5.42 -12.70 1.92
N ALA A 94 6.41 -13.59 1.88
CA ALA A 94 7.49 -13.57 0.90
C ALA A 94 7.03 -14.06 -0.48
N CYS A 95 7.90 -13.97 -1.47
CA CYS A 95 7.58 -14.30 -2.88
C CYS A 95 7.23 -15.78 -3.12
N ARG A 96 7.65 -16.69 -2.23
CA ARG A 96 7.39 -18.13 -2.34
C ARG A 96 6.13 -18.60 -1.61
N GLY A 97 5.43 -17.71 -0.93
CA GLY A 97 4.16 -18.04 -0.29
C GLY A 97 3.03 -18.16 -1.32
N ASP A 98 2.17 -19.16 -1.14
CA ASP A 98 0.95 -19.30 -1.93
C ASP A 98 -0.01 -18.15 -1.61
N ILE A 99 -0.91 -17.85 -2.55
CA ILE A 99 -1.94 -16.81 -2.37
C ILE A 99 -3.30 -17.34 -2.82
N GLU A 100 -4.31 -17.14 -1.99
CA GLU A 100 -5.70 -17.44 -2.30
C GLU A 100 -6.57 -16.22 -2.02
N PHE A 101 -7.28 -15.72 -3.05
CA PHE A 101 -8.17 -14.56 -2.93
C PHE A 101 -9.60 -15.01 -2.63
N PHE A 102 -10.25 -14.30 -1.70
CA PHE A 102 -11.66 -14.49 -1.33
C PHE A 102 -12.52 -13.30 -1.78
N GLN A 103 -12.53 -13.06 -3.09
CA GLN A 103 -13.22 -11.92 -3.68
C GLN A 103 -14.51 -12.36 -4.36
N GLU A 104 -15.60 -11.60 -4.21
CA GLU A 104 -16.84 -11.76 -4.93
C GLU A 104 -17.10 -10.56 -5.83
N GLY A 105 -16.94 -10.76 -7.14
CA GLY A 105 -17.17 -9.74 -8.15
C GLY A 105 -16.01 -8.75 -8.36
N GLU A 106 -16.10 -8.00 -9.44
CA GLU A 106 -15.14 -6.94 -9.73
C GLU A 106 -15.36 -5.75 -8.78
N ASN A 107 -14.27 -5.18 -8.27
CA ASN A 107 -14.28 -4.02 -7.36
C ASN A 107 -15.04 -4.22 -6.03
N ALA A 108 -15.24 -5.48 -5.59
CA ALA A 108 -15.88 -5.75 -4.30
C ALA A 108 -14.89 -5.55 -3.14
N TYR A 109 -15.19 -4.62 -2.25
CA TYR A 109 -14.46 -4.45 -0.99
C TYR A 109 -15.14 -5.23 0.15
N PRO A 110 -14.38 -5.63 1.18
CA PRO A 110 -12.93 -5.57 1.31
C PRO A 110 -12.20 -6.51 0.34
N MET A 111 -10.99 -6.18 -0.07
CA MET A 111 -10.08 -7.14 -0.67
C MET A 111 -9.56 -8.05 0.44
N VAL A 112 -9.75 -9.36 0.28
CA VAL A 112 -9.33 -10.35 1.28
C VAL A 112 -8.59 -11.47 0.59
N TYR A 113 -7.43 -11.84 1.14
CA TYR A 113 -6.66 -12.98 0.66
C TYR A 113 -5.88 -13.63 1.79
N GLU A 114 -5.62 -14.91 1.64
CA GLU A 114 -4.72 -15.67 2.51
C GLU A 114 -3.38 -15.92 1.82
N ARG A 115 -2.31 -15.81 2.59
CA ARG A 115 -0.96 -16.21 2.21
C ARG A 115 -0.56 -17.41 3.04
N ARG A 116 0.11 -18.40 2.39
CA ARG A 116 0.55 -19.64 3.06
C ARG A 116 1.99 -19.95 2.71
N ASN A 117 2.73 -20.44 3.72
CA ASN A 117 4.04 -21.05 3.52
C ASN A 117 4.25 -22.11 4.62
N GLY A 118 4.19 -23.41 4.23
CA GLY A 118 4.12 -24.49 5.21
C GLY A 118 2.92 -24.33 6.14
N ASP A 119 3.16 -24.38 7.43
CA ASP A 119 2.11 -24.22 8.45
C ASP A 119 1.79 -22.75 8.76
N GLN A 120 2.56 -21.81 8.24
CA GLN A 120 2.31 -20.38 8.45
C GLN A 120 1.20 -19.89 7.53
N ARG A 121 0.15 -19.33 8.13
CA ARG A 121 -1.02 -18.78 7.44
C ARG A 121 -1.26 -17.36 7.86
N ILE A 122 -1.42 -16.47 6.87
CA ILE A 122 -1.65 -15.05 7.09
C ILE A 122 -2.84 -14.59 6.28
N LEU A 123 -3.85 -14.05 6.96
CA LEU A 123 -5.01 -13.43 6.35
C LEU A 123 -4.77 -11.92 6.24
N VAL A 124 -4.99 -11.37 5.05
CA VAL A 124 -4.90 -9.93 4.77
C VAL A 124 -6.27 -9.43 4.37
N CYS A 125 -6.70 -8.33 5.00
CA CYS A 125 -7.99 -7.72 4.75
C CYS A 125 -7.81 -6.20 4.57
N ILE A 126 -8.25 -5.67 3.41
CA ILE A 126 -8.04 -4.26 3.03
C ILE A 126 -9.36 -3.65 2.59
N ASN A 127 -9.78 -2.60 3.27
CA ASN A 127 -10.92 -1.78 2.87
C ASN A 127 -10.50 -0.33 2.61
N PRO A 128 -10.18 0.03 1.35
CA PRO A 128 -9.83 1.40 1.00
C PRO A 128 -11.06 2.30 0.80
N SER A 129 -12.26 1.76 0.91
CA SER A 129 -13.49 2.54 0.73
C SER A 129 -13.81 3.39 1.96
N GLY A 130 -14.52 4.49 1.74
CA GLY A 130 -14.98 5.38 2.81
C GLY A 130 -16.23 4.88 3.54
N ARG A 131 -16.47 3.55 3.61
CA ARG A 131 -17.66 2.96 4.27
C ARG A 131 -17.32 1.63 4.94
N GLU A 132 -18.02 1.36 6.02
CA GLU A 132 -18.00 0.05 6.67
C GLU A 132 -18.62 -1.01 5.76
N VAL A 133 -18.03 -2.21 5.75
CA VAL A 133 -18.51 -3.36 4.97
C VAL A 133 -18.67 -4.56 5.88
N ARG A 134 -19.90 -5.11 5.91
CA ARG A 134 -20.21 -6.41 6.51
C ARG A 134 -20.54 -7.39 5.41
N THR A 135 -19.77 -8.46 5.35
CA THR A 135 -19.92 -9.43 4.26
C THR A 135 -19.50 -10.83 4.68
N VAL A 136 -19.89 -11.80 3.88
CA VAL A 136 -19.55 -13.21 4.06
C VAL A 136 -18.92 -13.71 2.76
N ARG A 137 -17.81 -14.43 2.86
CA ARG A 137 -17.11 -15.02 1.72
C ARG A 137 -17.05 -16.53 1.86
N LYS A 138 -17.10 -17.25 0.76
CA LYS A 138 -16.82 -18.69 0.77
C LYS A 138 -15.38 -18.92 1.23
N TYR A 139 -15.18 -19.82 2.18
CA TYR A 139 -13.88 -20.11 2.76
C TYR A 139 -13.81 -21.59 3.14
N THR A 140 -12.98 -22.34 2.45
CA THR A 140 -12.81 -23.78 2.67
C THR A 140 -11.91 -24.12 3.86
N GLY A 141 -11.12 -23.15 4.33
CA GLY A 141 -10.28 -23.28 5.52
C GLY A 141 -11.06 -23.10 6.82
N SER A 142 -10.34 -23.26 7.89
CA SER A 142 -10.80 -22.94 9.26
C SER A 142 -9.66 -22.30 10.02
N PHE A 143 -9.98 -21.53 11.04
CA PHE A 143 -9.05 -21.06 12.07
C PHE A 143 -9.82 -20.83 13.36
N LYS A 144 -9.12 -20.92 14.48
CA LYS A 144 -9.68 -20.66 15.81
C LYS A 144 -9.18 -19.34 16.37
N THR A 145 -7.95 -18.99 16.06
CA THR A 145 -7.34 -17.76 16.53
C THR A 145 -7.00 -16.82 15.38
N VAL A 146 -7.08 -15.54 15.69
CA VAL A 146 -6.74 -14.44 14.78
C VAL A 146 -5.85 -13.47 15.57
N THR A 147 -4.57 -13.48 15.27
CA THR A 147 -3.60 -12.63 15.96
C THR A 147 -3.17 -11.50 15.03
N PRO A 148 -3.43 -10.22 15.39
CA PRO A 148 -3.01 -9.12 14.56
C PRO A 148 -1.49 -8.99 14.52
N ILE A 149 -0.91 -8.93 13.32
CA ILE A 149 0.50 -8.64 13.07
C ILE A 149 0.66 -7.15 12.80
N LEU A 150 -0.25 -6.61 11.99
CA LEU A 150 -0.36 -5.19 11.69
C LEU A 150 -1.82 -4.83 11.48
N ALA A 151 -2.26 -3.73 12.07
CA ALA A 151 -3.57 -3.17 11.83
C ALA A 151 -3.49 -1.64 11.82
N GLU A 152 -4.10 -1.03 10.80
CA GLU A 152 -4.26 0.42 10.69
C GLU A 152 -5.74 0.73 10.47
N GLY A 153 -6.22 1.81 11.07
CA GLY A 153 -7.62 2.16 11.13
C GLY A 153 -8.33 1.47 12.32
N LYS A 154 -9.65 1.37 12.25
CA LYS A 154 -10.44 0.71 13.29
C LYS A 154 -10.29 -0.82 13.22
N PRO A 155 -10.41 -1.52 14.36
CA PRO A 155 -10.33 -2.99 14.39
C PRO A 155 -11.33 -3.66 13.43
N GLN A 156 -10.91 -4.78 12.85
CA GLN A 156 -11.72 -5.59 11.96
C GLN A 156 -12.24 -6.84 12.68
N GLY A 157 -13.49 -7.20 12.46
CA GLY A 157 -14.08 -8.45 12.92
C GLY A 157 -13.90 -9.55 11.88
N LEU A 158 -13.18 -10.61 12.22
CA LEU A 158 -12.88 -11.74 11.33
C LEU A 158 -13.18 -13.05 12.04
N ARG A 159 -13.96 -13.92 11.41
CA ARG A 159 -14.21 -15.29 11.92
C ARG A 159 -14.51 -16.27 10.80
N ALA A 160 -14.01 -17.50 10.91
CA ALA A 160 -14.39 -18.60 10.05
C ALA A 160 -15.50 -19.43 10.72
N TYR A 161 -16.58 -19.70 10.00
CA TYR A 161 -17.69 -20.51 10.50
C TYR A 161 -18.44 -21.18 9.37
N LYS A 162 -18.67 -22.50 9.48
CA LYS A 162 -19.45 -23.32 8.53
C LYS A 162 -19.06 -23.11 7.07
N GLY A 163 -17.75 -23.12 6.76
CA GLY A 163 -17.25 -22.97 5.39
C GLY A 163 -17.32 -21.54 4.84
N HIS A 164 -17.47 -20.55 5.71
CA HIS A 164 -17.54 -19.15 5.35
C HIS A 164 -16.64 -18.28 6.25
N LEU A 165 -16.08 -17.24 5.65
CA LEU A 165 -15.39 -16.16 6.33
C LEU A 165 -16.36 -14.98 6.51
N HIS A 166 -16.68 -14.69 7.75
CA HIS A 166 -17.50 -13.55 8.14
C HIS A 166 -16.58 -12.35 8.42
N LEU A 167 -16.89 -11.23 7.79
CA LEU A 167 -16.08 -10.02 7.79
C LEU A 167 -16.91 -8.82 8.26
N ASP A 168 -16.38 -8.09 9.24
CA ASP A 168 -16.89 -6.81 9.69
C ASP A 168 -15.73 -5.82 9.63
N VAL A 169 -15.68 -5.00 8.58
CA VAL A 169 -14.49 -4.24 8.19
C VAL A 169 -14.84 -2.76 8.08
N HIS A 170 -14.19 -1.95 8.92
CA HIS A 170 -14.39 -0.52 8.92
C HIS A 170 -13.79 0.15 7.67
N GLU A 171 -14.23 1.39 7.42
CA GLU A 171 -13.71 2.25 6.38
C GLU A 171 -12.20 2.51 6.53
N LEU A 172 -11.50 2.71 5.41
CA LEU A 172 -10.09 3.10 5.35
C LEU A 172 -9.19 2.29 6.30
N SER A 173 -9.37 0.96 6.29
CA SER A 173 -8.65 0.08 7.21
C SER A 173 -7.88 -1.03 6.49
N ILE A 174 -6.77 -1.43 7.08
CA ILE A 174 -5.99 -2.60 6.69
C ILE A 174 -5.67 -3.45 7.91
N GLY A 175 -5.77 -4.76 7.76
CA GLY A 175 -5.35 -5.73 8.76
C GLY A 175 -4.57 -6.88 8.16
N ILE A 176 -3.50 -7.26 8.82
CA ILE A 176 -2.68 -8.44 8.54
C ILE A 176 -2.69 -9.28 9.80
N TYR A 177 -3.16 -10.52 9.68
CA TYR A 177 -3.41 -11.40 10.81
C TYR A 177 -2.77 -12.75 10.61
N GLN A 178 -2.07 -13.24 11.61
CA GLN A 178 -1.71 -14.66 11.67
C GLN A 178 -2.95 -15.44 12.12
N ILE A 179 -3.23 -16.54 11.44
CA ILE A 179 -4.32 -17.47 11.74
C ILE A 179 -3.77 -18.88 11.93
N ASP A 180 -4.41 -19.68 12.77
CA ASP A 180 -4.02 -21.08 13.08
C ASP A 180 -4.81 -22.12 12.29
#